data_2b6619bf1076cdad52dc823c8d60f043
#
_entry.id   2b6619bf1076cdad52dc823c8d60f043
#
_cell.length_a   1.000
_cell.length_b   1.000
_cell.length_c   1.000
_cell.angle_alpha   90.00
_cell.angle_beta   90.00
_cell.angle_gamma   90.00
#
_symmetry.space_group_name_H-M   'P 1'
#
loop_
_entity.id
_entity.type
_entity.pdbx_description
1 polymer ?
#
loop_
_entity_poly.entity_id
_entity_poly.type
_entity_poly.pdbx_seq_one_letter_code
_entity_poly.pdbx_strand_id
1 'polypeptide(L)'
;MAEHVLWAYIVQIASAIKSVHAANLAVRCMEPSKVLLTDKHRIRLSACAVLDVVQHDAQRQLQELQQEDLPHFGKLILSVATHSIAPHHAVKGVIDQLGRSYTAELRDTVIWLLTPAQASQPKTIDELLRGISGHVMASYDSALHAQDSLTSELSRELENGRIARLMMKLGTINERQEYEGDRNWSENGERYMLKLFRDYVFHQVDNTGNAVVDLAHIIGCLNKLDVGTDEKILLTSRDEQTVFVVTYKELKKQVAAAFGELTKPVKQNRGF
;
A
#
# COMPACT_ATOMS: atom_id res chain seq x y z
N MET A 1 24.31 7.51 6.45
CA MET A 1 23.06 6.69 6.38
C MET A 1 22.86 6.02 7.73
N ALA A 2 21.62 5.82 8.19
CA ALA A 2 21.37 5.06 9.42
C ALA A 2 21.68 3.57 9.19
N GLU A 3 22.28 2.91 10.16
CA GLU A 3 22.77 1.53 9.99
C GLU A 3 21.66 0.52 9.71
N HIS A 4 20.51 0.65 10.37
CA HIS A 4 19.35 -0.23 10.13
C HIS A 4 18.83 -0.16 8.68
N VAL A 5 18.91 1.02 8.03
CA VAL A 5 18.56 1.18 6.60
C VAL A 5 19.58 0.48 5.72
N LEU A 6 20.84 0.60 6.06
CA LEU A 6 21.92 -0.09 5.33
C LEU A 6 21.78 -1.61 5.44
N TRP A 7 21.46 -2.14 6.63
CA TRP A 7 21.16 -3.56 6.80
C TRP A 7 19.93 -4.00 5.99
N ALA A 8 18.88 -3.18 5.93
CA ALA A 8 17.73 -3.48 5.09
C ALA A 8 18.09 -3.58 3.61
N TYR A 9 19.02 -2.75 3.12
CA TYR A 9 19.54 -2.85 1.75
C TYR A 9 20.41 -4.09 1.56
N ILE A 10 21.28 -4.40 2.51
CA ILE A 10 22.11 -5.60 2.47
C ILE A 10 21.27 -6.86 2.36
N VAL A 11 20.23 -7.00 3.19
CA VAL A 11 19.31 -8.14 3.15
C VAL A 11 18.60 -8.26 1.81
N GLN A 12 18.12 -7.14 1.25
CA GLN A 12 17.43 -7.13 -0.04
C GLN A 12 18.35 -7.53 -1.20
N ILE A 13 19.59 -7.01 -1.22
CA ILE A 13 20.57 -7.36 -2.25
C ILE A 13 21.00 -8.81 -2.10
N ALA A 14 21.29 -9.28 -0.89
CA ALA A 14 21.64 -10.68 -0.64
C ALA A 14 20.53 -11.65 -1.10
N SER A 15 19.28 -11.30 -0.85
CA SER A 15 18.12 -12.06 -1.34
C SER A 15 18.04 -12.07 -2.87
N ALA A 16 18.32 -10.94 -3.52
CA ALA A 16 18.33 -10.85 -4.97
C ALA A 16 19.47 -11.69 -5.58
N ILE A 17 20.69 -11.60 -5.03
CA ILE A 17 21.84 -12.42 -5.44
C ILE A 17 21.51 -13.90 -5.30
N LYS A 18 20.92 -14.30 -4.16
CA LYS A 18 20.49 -15.70 -3.94
C LYS A 18 19.53 -16.17 -5.03
N SER A 19 18.55 -15.37 -5.39
CA SER A 19 17.58 -15.71 -6.43
C SER A 19 18.24 -15.84 -7.81
N VAL A 20 19.20 -14.99 -8.13
CA VAL A 20 19.96 -15.04 -9.39
C VAL A 20 20.86 -16.27 -9.42
N HIS A 21 21.60 -16.55 -8.35
CA HIS A 21 22.48 -17.74 -8.26
C HIS A 21 21.68 -19.04 -8.30
N ALA A 22 20.49 -19.11 -7.67
CA ALA A 22 19.61 -20.26 -7.73
C ALA A 22 19.03 -20.52 -9.14
N ALA A 23 18.96 -19.48 -9.97
CA ALA A 23 18.60 -19.60 -11.39
C ALA A 23 19.76 -19.98 -12.30
N ASN A 24 20.93 -20.35 -11.75
CA ASN A 24 22.16 -20.63 -12.47
C ASN A 24 22.66 -19.42 -13.31
N LEU A 25 22.56 -18.23 -12.75
CA LEU A 25 23.04 -16.99 -13.32
C LEU A 25 23.97 -16.28 -12.34
N ALA A 26 24.64 -15.22 -12.79
CA ALA A 26 25.41 -14.32 -11.96
C ALA A 26 24.93 -12.87 -12.17
N VAL A 27 25.03 -12.03 -11.13
CA VAL A 27 24.58 -10.64 -11.21
C VAL A 27 25.53 -9.77 -12.02
N ARG A 28 26.84 -9.95 -11.84
CA ARG A 28 27.98 -9.32 -12.54
C ARG A 28 28.04 -7.78 -12.45
N CYS A 29 26.90 -7.10 -12.54
CA CYS A 29 26.80 -5.62 -12.50
C CYS A 29 26.21 -5.15 -11.16
N MET A 30 27.06 -4.98 -10.13
CA MET A 30 26.66 -4.43 -8.83
C MET A 30 27.34 -3.10 -8.55
N GLU A 31 26.88 -2.07 -9.21
CA GLU A 31 27.34 -0.69 -9.01
C GLU A 31 26.18 0.17 -8.48
N PRO A 32 26.45 1.27 -7.74
CA PRO A 32 25.40 2.16 -7.26
C PRO A 32 24.45 2.66 -8.36
N SER A 33 24.97 2.88 -9.57
CA SER A 33 24.19 3.29 -10.74
C SER A 33 23.22 2.21 -11.25
N LYS A 34 23.38 0.96 -10.83
CA LYS A 34 22.57 -0.20 -11.23
C LYS A 34 21.63 -0.68 -10.13
N VAL A 35 21.56 0.03 -9.01
CA VAL A 35 20.63 -0.21 -7.91
C VAL A 35 19.58 0.88 -7.91
N LEU A 36 18.34 0.52 -8.16
CA LEU A 36 17.21 1.45 -8.23
C LEU A 36 16.48 1.49 -6.90
N LEU A 37 16.23 2.69 -6.40
CA LEU A 37 15.33 2.92 -5.28
C LEU A 37 13.93 3.10 -5.86
N THR A 38 13.02 2.15 -5.60
CA THR A 38 11.67 2.10 -6.19
C THR A 38 10.58 2.62 -5.25
N ASP A 39 10.89 2.62 -3.94
CA ASP A 39 10.02 3.14 -2.88
C ASP A 39 10.90 3.49 -1.68
N LYS A 40 10.29 4.00 -0.60
CA LYS A 40 10.94 4.45 0.64
C LYS A 40 11.91 3.44 1.19
N HIS A 41 12.75 2.80 0.93
CA HIS A 41 13.68 1.73 1.36
C HIS A 41 13.52 0.42 0.57
N ARG A 42 12.81 0.46 -0.58
CA ARG A 42 12.74 -0.68 -1.46
C ARG A 42 13.72 -0.51 -2.62
N ILE A 43 14.62 -1.48 -2.82
CA ILE A 43 15.61 -1.45 -3.87
C ILE A 43 15.45 -2.60 -4.85
N ARG A 44 15.94 -2.40 -6.08
CA ARG A 44 15.96 -3.37 -7.16
C ARG A 44 17.29 -3.34 -7.89
N LEU A 45 17.78 -4.49 -8.32
CA LEU A 45 18.92 -4.59 -9.24
C LEU A 45 18.39 -4.43 -10.68
N SER A 46 19.00 -3.57 -11.49
CA SER A 46 18.49 -3.23 -12.82
C SER A 46 19.26 -3.82 -13.98
N ALA A 47 20.45 -4.37 -13.78
CA ALA A 47 21.36 -4.73 -14.86
C ALA A 47 21.83 -6.19 -14.81
N CYS A 48 21.06 -7.09 -14.18
CA CYS A 48 21.36 -8.51 -14.20
C CYS A 48 21.36 -9.03 -15.65
N ALA A 49 22.32 -9.88 -15.98
CA ALA A 49 22.51 -10.51 -17.30
C ALA A 49 22.89 -9.57 -18.47
N VAL A 50 23.03 -8.26 -18.27
CA VAL A 50 23.45 -7.35 -19.36
C VAL A 50 24.83 -7.74 -19.88
N LEU A 51 25.79 -8.08 -19.00
CA LEU A 51 27.12 -8.50 -19.40
C LEU A 51 27.14 -9.89 -20.05
N ASP A 52 26.15 -10.74 -19.79
CA ASP A 52 26.05 -12.02 -20.45
C ASP A 52 25.67 -11.88 -21.93
N VAL A 53 24.88 -10.83 -22.24
CA VAL A 53 24.56 -10.48 -23.63
C VAL A 53 25.73 -9.77 -24.32
N VAL A 54 26.34 -8.78 -23.65
CA VAL A 54 27.40 -7.95 -24.25
C VAL A 54 28.72 -8.73 -24.43
N GLN A 55 29.00 -9.67 -23.54
CA GLN A 55 30.22 -10.47 -23.48
C GLN A 55 29.93 -11.96 -23.76
N HIS A 56 28.98 -12.24 -24.58
CA HIS A 56 28.49 -13.58 -24.84
C HIS A 56 29.58 -14.53 -25.39
N ASP A 57 30.58 -14.00 -26.08
CA ASP A 57 31.76 -14.78 -26.60
C ASP A 57 32.79 -15.12 -25.52
N ALA A 58 32.73 -14.49 -24.35
CA ALA A 58 33.63 -14.75 -23.24
C ALA A 58 33.12 -15.95 -22.43
N GLN A 59 33.60 -17.15 -22.78
CA GLN A 59 33.28 -18.38 -22.05
C GLN A 59 33.99 -18.38 -20.68
N ARG A 60 33.29 -17.85 -19.67
CA ARG A 60 33.70 -17.90 -18.26
C ARG A 60 32.85 -18.89 -17.49
N GLN A 61 33.46 -19.57 -16.53
CA GLN A 61 32.69 -20.52 -15.70
C GLN A 61 31.73 -19.77 -14.79
N LEU A 62 30.47 -20.27 -14.70
CA LEU A 62 29.45 -19.68 -13.89
C LEU A 62 29.85 -19.52 -12.42
N GLN A 63 30.54 -20.50 -11.87
CA GLN A 63 31.03 -20.46 -10.49
C GLN A 63 31.98 -19.30 -10.23
N GLU A 64 32.89 -18.99 -11.19
CA GLU A 64 33.79 -17.85 -11.08
C GLU A 64 33.01 -16.53 -11.06
N LEU A 65 32.01 -16.39 -11.93
CA LEU A 65 31.17 -15.21 -12.02
C LEU A 65 30.37 -15.01 -10.73
N GLN A 66 29.82 -16.06 -10.17
CA GLN A 66 29.10 -16.03 -8.88
C GLN A 66 30.04 -15.70 -7.71
N GLN A 67 31.29 -16.16 -7.74
CA GLN A 67 32.29 -15.79 -6.73
C GLN A 67 32.69 -14.32 -6.83
N GLU A 68 32.70 -13.72 -8.03
CA GLU A 68 32.96 -12.28 -8.24
C GLU A 68 31.80 -11.38 -7.75
N ASP A 69 30.58 -11.90 -7.72
CA ASP A 69 29.43 -11.16 -7.22
C ASP A 69 29.61 -10.77 -5.74
N LEU A 70 30.23 -11.61 -4.92
CA LEU A 70 30.41 -11.35 -3.49
C LEU A 70 31.32 -10.13 -3.21
N PRO A 71 32.55 -10.02 -3.76
CA PRO A 71 33.36 -8.81 -3.58
C PRO A 71 32.74 -7.58 -4.26
N HIS A 72 32.00 -7.72 -5.35
CA HIS A 72 31.26 -6.60 -5.94
C HIS A 72 30.18 -6.11 -4.98
N PHE A 73 29.47 -7.02 -4.31
CA PHE A 73 28.52 -6.67 -3.27
C PHE A 73 29.19 -5.96 -2.08
N GLY A 74 30.32 -6.46 -1.60
CA GLY A 74 31.09 -5.79 -0.55
C GLY A 74 31.51 -4.36 -0.92
N LYS A 75 31.98 -4.15 -2.16
CA LYS A 75 32.32 -2.82 -2.69
C LYS A 75 31.10 -1.90 -2.77
N LEU A 76 29.95 -2.42 -3.18
CA LEU A 76 28.70 -1.68 -3.23
C LEU A 76 28.29 -1.21 -1.83
N ILE A 77 28.31 -2.08 -0.83
CA ILE A 77 28.01 -1.72 0.57
C ILE A 77 28.97 -0.61 1.04
N LEU A 78 30.25 -0.79 0.79
CA LEU A 78 31.28 0.17 1.20
C LEU A 78 31.02 1.54 0.57
N SER A 79 30.75 1.57 -0.73
CA SER A 79 30.44 2.81 -1.47
C SER A 79 29.20 3.53 -0.92
N VAL A 80 28.13 2.80 -0.62
CA VAL A 80 26.90 3.37 -0.08
C VAL A 80 27.08 3.85 1.36
N ALA A 81 27.79 3.09 2.20
CA ALA A 81 28.04 3.43 3.60
C ALA A 81 28.91 4.68 3.78
N THR A 82 29.91 4.85 2.92
CA THR A 82 30.88 5.95 3.02
C THR A 82 30.59 7.11 2.07
N HIS A 83 29.56 7.01 1.24
CA HIS A 83 29.23 7.98 0.18
C HIS A 83 30.42 8.25 -0.77
N SER A 84 31.29 7.27 -0.98
CA SER A 84 32.50 7.37 -1.78
C SER A 84 32.69 6.13 -2.63
N ILE A 85 33.07 6.33 -3.88
CA ILE A 85 33.55 5.24 -4.74
C ILE A 85 35.04 5.06 -4.43
N ALA A 86 35.36 4.08 -3.59
CA ALA A 86 36.75 3.82 -3.21
C ALA A 86 37.57 3.27 -4.41
N PRO A 87 38.64 3.91 -4.80
CA PRO A 87 39.58 3.30 -5.73
C PRO A 87 40.21 2.03 -5.12
N HIS A 88 40.59 1.06 -5.95
CA HIS A 88 41.02 -0.27 -5.50
C HIS A 88 42.18 -0.26 -4.49
N HIS A 89 43.05 0.77 -4.52
CA HIS A 89 44.18 0.91 -3.61
C HIS A 89 43.84 1.56 -2.26
N ALA A 90 42.64 2.12 -2.10
CA ALA A 90 42.25 2.83 -0.88
C ALA A 90 41.27 2.05 0.00
N VAL A 91 40.94 0.80 -0.33
CA VAL A 91 39.91 -0.03 0.34
C VAL A 91 40.17 -0.18 1.84
N LYS A 92 41.43 -0.34 2.29
CA LYS A 92 41.76 -0.46 3.72
C LYS A 92 41.36 0.80 4.50
N GLY A 93 41.70 1.98 4.04
CA GLY A 93 41.34 3.23 4.70
C GLY A 93 39.84 3.47 4.78
N VAL A 94 39.09 3.00 3.76
CA VAL A 94 37.62 3.11 3.74
C VAL A 94 36.97 2.09 4.70
N ILE A 95 37.55 0.91 4.88
CA ILE A 95 37.13 -0.07 5.90
C ILE A 95 37.34 0.50 7.31
N ASP A 96 38.46 1.17 7.54
CA ASP A 96 38.74 1.81 8.83
C ASP A 96 37.73 2.94 9.11
N GLN A 97 37.36 3.70 8.10
CA GLN A 97 36.30 4.71 8.19
C GLN A 97 34.95 4.08 8.49
N LEU A 98 34.61 2.96 7.82
CA LEU A 98 33.39 2.19 8.09
C LEU A 98 33.33 1.77 9.56
N GLY A 99 34.42 1.21 10.11
CA GLY A 99 34.50 0.76 11.50
C GLY A 99 34.39 1.87 12.55
N ARG A 100 34.60 3.14 12.16
CA ARG A 100 34.37 4.30 13.04
C ARG A 100 32.93 4.77 13.07
N SER A 101 32.17 4.49 12.01
CA SER A 101 30.82 5.01 11.80
C SER A 101 29.71 3.98 12.05
N TYR A 102 30.05 2.70 12.00
CA TYR A 102 29.12 1.58 12.04
C TYR A 102 29.62 0.49 13.02
N THR A 103 28.78 -0.48 13.30
CA THR A 103 29.11 -1.60 14.18
C THR A 103 30.23 -2.49 13.63
N ALA A 104 30.86 -3.24 14.54
CA ALA A 104 31.86 -4.24 14.16
C ALA A 104 31.27 -5.33 13.26
N GLU A 105 30.00 -5.71 13.48
CA GLU A 105 29.29 -6.71 12.69
C GLU A 105 29.19 -6.31 11.21
N LEU A 106 28.82 -5.06 10.94
CA LEU A 106 28.75 -4.55 9.57
C LEU A 106 30.15 -4.53 8.93
N ARG A 107 31.16 -4.05 9.64
CA ARG A 107 32.55 -4.04 9.18
C ARG A 107 33.04 -5.46 8.84
N ASP A 108 32.81 -6.41 9.74
CA ASP A 108 33.28 -7.78 9.57
C ASP A 108 32.52 -8.49 8.42
N THR A 109 31.25 -8.20 8.22
CA THR A 109 30.46 -8.64 7.07
C THR A 109 31.05 -8.12 5.75
N VAL A 110 31.43 -6.85 5.69
CA VAL A 110 32.06 -6.26 4.50
C VAL A 110 33.44 -6.86 4.25
N ILE A 111 34.24 -7.05 5.31
CA ILE A 111 35.56 -7.71 5.20
C ILE A 111 35.37 -9.13 4.68
N TRP A 112 34.41 -9.88 5.20
CA TRP A 112 34.13 -11.24 4.72
C TRP A 112 33.78 -11.23 3.23
N LEU A 113 32.94 -10.32 2.77
CA LEU A 113 32.57 -10.20 1.35
C LEU A 113 33.79 -9.88 0.46
N LEU A 114 34.65 -8.96 0.88
CA LEU A 114 35.80 -8.49 0.11
C LEU A 114 36.96 -9.48 0.09
N THR A 115 37.05 -10.37 1.09
CA THR A 115 38.12 -11.38 1.14
C THR A 115 37.89 -12.45 0.09
N PRO A 116 38.85 -12.77 -0.79
CA PRO A 116 38.71 -13.82 -1.77
C PRO A 116 38.38 -15.19 -1.16
N ALA A 117 37.61 -15.98 -1.87
CA ALA A 117 37.36 -17.38 -1.47
C ALA A 117 38.68 -18.19 -1.59
N GLN A 118 38.85 -19.17 -0.70
CA GLN A 118 39.93 -20.14 -0.86
C GLN A 118 39.53 -21.17 -1.91
N ALA A 119 40.45 -21.66 -2.70
CA ALA A 119 40.19 -22.60 -3.78
C ALA A 119 39.53 -23.91 -3.28
N SER A 120 39.76 -24.29 -2.03
CA SER A 120 39.18 -25.47 -1.38
C SER A 120 37.79 -25.24 -0.75
N GLN A 121 37.38 -23.97 -0.55
CA GLN A 121 36.10 -23.58 0.06
C GLN A 121 35.53 -22.36 -0.66
N PRO A 122 34.70 -22.56 -1.69
CA PRO A 122 34.00 -21.46 -2.34
C PRO A 122 32.99 -20.84 -1.36
N LYS A 123 32.98 -19.52 -1.27
CA LYS A 123 31.98 -18.77 -0.48
C LYS A 123 30.63 -18.78 -1.18
N THR A 124 29.58 -18.81 -0.40
CA THR A 124 28.23 -18.77 -0.94
C THR A 124 27.41 -17.64 -0.33
N ILE A 125 26.42 -17.15 -1.07
CA ILE A 125 25.48 -16.16 -0.55
C ILE A 125 24.66 -16.73 0.61
N ASP A 126 24.47 -18.05 0.67
CA ASP A 126 23.76 -18.72 1.78
C ASP A 126 24.56 -18.67 3.09
N GLU A 127 25.89 -18.65 3.02
CA GLU A 127 26.73 -18.45 4.22
C GLU A 127 26.56 -17.03 4.75
N LEU A 128 26.56 -16.04 3.86
CA LEU A 128 26.28 -14.66 4.26
C LEU A 128 24.92 -14.55 4.94
N LEU A 129 23.86 -15.06 4.30
CA LEU A 129 22.49 -14.99 4.84
C LEU A 129 22.35 -15.69 6.19
N ARG A 130 23.06 -16.78 6.41
CA ARG A 130 23.13 -17.41 7.75
C ARG A 130 23.84 -16.54 8.77
N GLY A 131 24.97 -15.91 8.39
CA GLY A 131 25.71 -15.00 9.24
C GLY A 131 24.90 -13.77 9.67
N ILE A 132 24.09 -13.22 8.79
CA ILE A 132 23.25 -12.04 9.05
C ILE A 132 21.78 -12.38 9.35
N SER A 133 21.49 -13.61 9.77
CA SER A 133 20.11 -14.08 9.99
C SER A 133 19.30 -13.21 10.95
N GLY A 134 19.93 -12.63 11.98
CA GLY A 134 19.30 -11.68 12.89
C GLY A 134 18.73 -10.46 12.15
N HIS A 135 19.49 -9.90 11.21
CA HIS A 135 19.03 -8.76 10.38
C HIS A 135 17.97 -9.16 9.37
N VAL A 136 18.01 -10.41 8.86
CA VAL A 136 16.95 -10.94 8.00
C VAL A 136 15.62 -11.01 8.77
N MET A 137 15.65 -11.55 10.00
CA MET A 137 14.45 -11.62 10.86
C MET A 137 13.93 -10.23 11.23
N ALA A 138 14.81 -9.31 11.60
CA ALA A 138 14.42 -7.93 11.91
C ALA A 138 13.80 -7.20 10.68
N SER A 139 14.34 -7.43 9.48
CA SER A 139 13.78 -6.88 8.25
C SER A 139 12.41 -7.48 7.93
N TYR A 140 12.22 -8.77 8.17
CA TYR A 140 10.94 -9.45 7.98
C TYR A 140 9.88 -8.91 8.95
N ASP A 141 10.21 -8.82 10.25
CA ASP A 141 9.32 -8.26 11.27
C ASP A 141 8.92 -6.81 10.95
N SER A 142 9.88 -5.98 10.58
CA SER A 142 9.63 -4.61 10.13
C SER A 142 8.69 -4.55 8.91
N ALA A 143 8.81 -5.49 7.96
CA ALA A 143 7.92 -5.58 6.81
C ALA A 143 6.48 -5.96 7.21
N LEU A 144 6.30 -6.87 8.17
CA LEU A 144 4.99 -7.23 8.71
C LEU A 144 4.32 -6.03 9.39
N HIS A 145 5.04 -5.32 10.25
CA HIS A 145 4.51 -4.10 10.89
C HIS A 145 4.13 -3.02 9.86
N ALA A 146 4.94 -2.82 8.83
CA ALA A 146 4.63 -1.88 7.75
C ALA A 146 3.38 -2.32 6.97
N GLN A 147 3.20 -3.62 6.74
CA GLN A 147 2.02 -4.18 6.09
C GLN A 147 0.76 -3.96 6.94
N ASP A 148 0.82 -4.18 8.24
CA ASP A 148 -0.31 -3.95 9.17
C ASP A 148 -0.74 -2.48 9.16
N SER A 149 0.24 -1.57 9.24
CA SER A 149 -0.01 -0.12 9.16
C SER A 149 -0.67 0.27 7.85
N LEU A 150 -0.12 -0.18 6.72
CA LEU A 150 -0.66 0.09 5.38
C LEU A 150 -2.06 -0.48 5.22
N THR A 151 -2.30 -1.70 5.70
CA THR A 151 -3.62 -2.33 5.64
C THR A 151 -4.64 -1.54 6.45
N SER A 152 -4.27 -1.05 7.63
CA SER A 152 -5.11 -0.20 8.47
C SER A 152 -5.44 1.14 7.80
N GLU A 153 -4.46 1.78 7.18
CA GLU A 153 -4.65 3.04 6.44
C GLU A 153 -5.56 2.84 5.22
N LEU A 154 -5.30 1.82 4.41
CA LEU A 154 -6.13 1.50 3.25
C LEU A 154 -7.56 1.16 3.63
N SER A 155 -7.78 0.43 4.74
CA SER A 155 -9.12 0.10 5.21
C SER A 155 -9.91 1.34 5.57
N ARG A 156 -9.28 2.33 6.24
CA ARG A 156 -9.91 3.63 6.55
C ARG A 156 -10.26 4.43 5.31
N GLU A 157 -9.35 4.48 4.34
CA GLU A 157 -9.62 5.20 3.08
C GLU A 157 -10.70 4.53 2.24
N LEU A 158 -10.78 3.20 2.25
CA LEU A 158 -11.86 2.46 1.58
C LEU A 158 -13.21 2.74 2.24
N GLU A 159 -13.27 2.82 3.57
CA GLU A 159 -14.49 3.17 4.31
C GLU A 159 -14.94 4.59 3.98
N ASN A 160 -14.04 5.56 4.04
CA ASN A 160 -14.29 6.95 3.65
C ASN A 160 -14.81 7.05 2.20
N GLY A 161 -14.19 6.34 1.28
CA GLY A 161 -14.58 6.30 -0.13
C GLY A 161 -15.97 5.67 -0.34
N ARG A 162 -16.36 4.69 0.48
CA ARG A 162 -17.71 4.08 0.45
C ARG A 162 -18.75 5.08 0.92
N ILE A 163 -18.51 5.76 2.05
CA ILE A 163 -19.41 6.79 2.59
C ILE A 163 -19.53 7.95 1.60
N ALA A 164 -18.42 8.44 1.04
CA ALA A 164 -18.46 9.51 0.05
C ALA A 164 -19.33 9.16 -1.17
N ARG A 165 -19.18 7.94 -1.72
CA ARG A 165 -20.03 7.48 -2.82
C ARG A 165 -21.51 7.38 -2.43
N LEU A 166 -21.81 6.95 -1.21
CA LEU A 166 -23.18 6.89 -0.70
C LEU A 166 -23.76 8.30 -0.57
N MET A 167 -23.00 9.24 -0.01
CA MET A 167 -23.38 10.66 0.08
C MET A 167 -23.67 11.28 -1.28
N MET A 168 -22.81 11.01 -2.29
CA MET A 168 -23.03 11.49 -3.67
C MET A 168 -24.35 10.93 -4.23
N LYS A 169 -24.66 9.64 -4.00
CA LYS A 169 -25.94 9.05 -4.44
C LYS A 169 -27.12 9.70 -3.75
N LEU A 170 -27.06 9.86 -2.43
CA LEU A 170 -28.13 10.51 -1.66
C LEU A 170 -28.31 11.97 -2.08
N GLY A 171 -27.24 12.74 -2.26
CA GLY A 171 -27.31 14.10 -2.78
C GLY A 171 -27.93 14.16 -4.18
N THR A 172 -27.49 13.28 -5.11
CA THR A 172 -28.08 13.23 -6.46
C THR A 172 -29.58 12.91 -6.44
N ILE A 173 -30.04 12.09 -5.50
CA ILE A 173 -31.45 11.75 -5.37
C ILE A 173 -32.23 12.89 -4.75
N ASN A 174 -31.75 13.46 -3.65
CA ASN A 174 -32.51 14.37 -2.77
C ASN A 174 -32.40 15.86 -3.17
N GLU A 175 -31.33 16.28 -3.84
CA GLU A 175 -31.05 17.70 -4.15
C GLU A 175 -31.43 18.08 -5.59
N ARG A 176 -32.43 17.43 -6.17
CA ARG A 176 -32.94 17.77 -7.50
C ARG A 176 -34.05 18.78 -7.42
N GLN A 177 -34.14 19.68 -8.41
CA GLN A 177 -35.17 20.71 -8.46
C GLN A 177 -36.58 20.12 -8.57
N GLU A 178 -36.76 19.00 -9.26
CA GLU A 178 -38.02 18.30 -9.43
C GLU A 178 -38.48 17.55 -8.15
N TYR A 179 -37.65 17.50 -7.14
CA TYR A 179 -37.88 16.79 -5.89
C TYR A 179 -39.22 17.20 -5.22
N GLU A 180 -39.55 18.48 -5.18
CA GLU A 180 -40.81 18.95 -4.55
C GLU A 180 -42.03 18.78 -5.44
N GLY A 181 -41.88 18.76 -6.77
CA GLY A 181 -42.97 18.62 -7.74
C GLY A 181 -43.29 17.17 -8.14
N ASP A 182 -42.42 16.22 -7.81
CA ASP A 182 -42.57 14.82 -8.17
C ASP A 182 -43.45 14.09 -7.14
N ARG A 183 -44.56 13.49 -7.61
CA ARG A 183 -45.48 12.71 -6.78
C ARG A 183 -44.83 11.54 -6.05
N ASN A 184 -43.76 11.01 -6.53
CA ASN A 184 -43.00 9.96 -5.84
C ASN A 184 -42.45 10.39 -4.48
N TRP A 185 -42.34 11.69 -4.23
CA TRP A 185 -41.88 12.27 -2.98
C TRP A 185 -43.00 12.74 -2.06
N SER A 186 -44.27 12.62 -2.47
CA SER A 186 -45.42 12.85 -1.62
C SER A 186 -45.55 11.76 -0.56
N GLU A 187 -46.36 11.96 0.45
CA GLU A 187 -46.53 11.01 1.58
C GLU A 187 -46.93 9.61 1.15
N ASN A 188 -47.60 9.47 0.01
CA ASN A 188 -47.99 8.18 -0.58
C ASN A 188 -47.02 7.71 -1.67
N GLY A 189 -45.91 8.40 -1.86
CA GLY A 189 -44.94 8.12 -2.93
C GLY A 189 -43.87 7.11 -2.51
N GLU A 190 -43.34 6.38 -3.48
CA GLU A 190 -42.32 5.34 -3.27
C GLU A 190 -41.05 5.86 -2.66
N ARG A 191 -40.72 7.17 -2.86
CA ARG A 191 -39.49 7.79 -2.37
C ARG A 191 -39.63 8.56 -1.06
N TYR A 192 -40.83 8.57 -0.49
CA TYR A 192 -41.09 9.33 0.74
C TYR A 192 -40.21 8.89 1.91
N MET A 193 -39.96 7.58 2.03
CA MET A 193 -39.04 7.05 3.06
C MET A 193 -37.63 7.61 2.95
N LEU A 194 -37.14 7.85 1.74
CA LEU A 194 -35.78 8.43 1.54
C LEU A 194 -35.75 9.90 1.99
N LYS A 195 -36.84 10.63 1.80
CA LYS A 195 -37.01 12.00 2.28
C LYS A 195 -36.98 12.04 3.81
N LEU A 196 -37.74 11.18 4.47
CA LEU A 196 -37.75 11.07 5.93
C LEU A 196 -36.41 10.59 6.48
N PHE A 197 -35.75 9.66 5.80
CA PHE A 197 -34.42 9.19 6.18
C PHE A 197 -33.36 10.30 6.08
N ARG A 198 -33.42 11.16 5.05
CA ARG A 198 -32.57 12.35 4.96
C ARG A 198 -32.77 13.25 6.19
N ASP A 199 -34.01 13.51 6.53
CA ASP A 199 -34.35 14.37 7.69
C ASP A 199 -33.89 13.71 9.01
N TYR A 200 -34.05 12.41 9.16
CA TYR A 200 -33.55 11.63 10.29
C TYR A 200 -32.02 11.69 10.45
N VAL A 201 -31.30 11.66 9.36
CA VAL A 201 -29.81 11.64 9.40
C VAL A 201 -29.23 13.04 9.58
N PHE A 202 -29.77 14.04 8.86
CA PHE A 202 -29.10 15.34 8.69
C PHE A 202 -29.83 16.50 9.36
N HIS A 203 -31.10 16.38 9.71
CA HIS A 203 -31.93 17.47 10.22
C HIS A 203 -32.41 17.22 11.66
N GLN A 204 -31.51 16.72 12.51
CA GLN A 204 -31.82 16.53 13.92
C GLN A 204 -31.99 17.87 14.64
N VAL A 205 -32.98 17.94 15.51
CA VAL A 205 -33.29 19.11 16.34
C VAL A 205 -33.36 18.73 17.81
N ASP A 206 -33.06 19.67 18.68
CA ASP A 206 -33.27 19.51 20.13
C ASP A 206 -34.75 19.76 20.52
N ASN A 207 -35.04 19.61 21.81
CA ASN A 207 -36.37 19.83 22.36
C ASN A 207 -36.92 21.25 22.21
N THR A 208 -36.04 22.20 21.80
CA THR A 208 -36.40 23.61 21.57
C THR A 208 -36.43 23.96 20.08
N GLY A 209 -36.20 22.97 19.20
CA GLY A 209 -36.22 23.14 17.75
C GLY A 209 -34.90 23.69 17.15
N ASN A 210 -33.82 23.77 17.94
CA ASN A 210 -32.53 24.19 17.41
C ASN A 210 -31.83 23.01 16.72
N ALA A 211 -31.09 23.31 15.64
CA ALA A 211 -30.35 22.28 14.91
C ALA A 211 -29.27 21.62 15.76
N VAL A 212 -29.25 20.30 15.76
CA VAL A 212 -28.19 19.47 16.39
C VAL A 212 -27.34 18.83 15.32
N VAL A 213 -26.01 19.04 15.37
CA VAL A 213 -25.07 18.41 14.45
C VAL A 213 -24.28 17.33 15.21
N ASP A 214 -24.67 16.09 15.02
CA ASP A 214 -23.99 14.91 15.57
C ASP A 214 -23.36 14.08 14.44
N LEU A 215 -22.06 14.27 14.24
CA LEU A 215 -21.30 13.52 13.21
C LEU A 215 -21.24 12.03 13.49
N ALA A 216 -21.24 11.59 14.75
CA ALA A 216 -21.23 10.19 15.10
C ALA A 216 -22.55 9.51 14.70
N HIS A 217 -23.68 10.17 14.92
CA HIS A 217 -24.99 9.73 14.44
C HIS A 217 -25.03 9.63 12.91
N ILE A 218 -24.58 10.68 12.20
CA ILE A 218 -24.59 10.72 10.74
C ILE A 218 -23.74 9.57 10.17
N ILE A 219 -22.49 9.43 10.61
CA ILE A 219 -21.58 8.38 10.14
C ILE A 219 -22.12 6.98 10.47
N GLY A 220 -22.66 6.80 11.69
CA GLY A 220 -23.26 5.55 12.11
C GLY A 220 -24.44 5.13 11.23
N CYS A 221 -25.34 6.07 10.91
CA CYS A 221 -26.48 5.83 10.02
C CYS A 221 -26.03 5.50 8.59
N LEU A 222 -25.06 6.22 8.06
CA LEU A 222 -24.54 5.99 6.72
C LEU A 222 -23.81 4.64 6.60
N ASN A 223 -23.05 4.24 7.61
CA ASN A 223 -22.41 2.93 7.65
C ASN A 223 -23.44 1.79 7.68
N LYS A 224 -24.48 1.92 8.52
CA LYS A 224 -25.58 0.95 8.59
C LYS A 224 -26.34 0.87 7.26
N LEU A 225 -26.57 2.01 6.60
CA LEU A 225 -27.18 2.06 5.28
C LEU A 225 -26.29 1.41 4.21
N ASP A 226 -24.97 1.68 4.20
CA ASP A 226 -24.05 1.09 3.23
C ASP A 226 -23.99 -0.43 3.37
N VAL A 227 -23.95 -0.95 4.59
CA VAL A 227 -24.04 -2.40 4.85
C VAL A 227 -25.42 -2.96 4.51
N GLY A 228 -26.48 -2.21 4.81
CA GLY A 228 -27.86 -2.66 4.69
C GLY A 228 -28.22 -3.60 5.83
N THR A 229 -28.05 -3.14 7.07
CA THR A 229 -28.38 -3.92 8.27
C THR A 229 -29.87 -4.16 8.41
N ASP A 230 -30.27 -5.24 9.08
CA ASP A 230 -31.66 -5.54 9.40
C ASP A 230 -32.19 -4.76 10.64
N GLU A 231 -31.36 -3.82 11.16
CA GLU A 231 -31.75 -2.91 12.24
C GLU A 231 -32.90 -2.02 11.79
N LYS A 232 -33.91 -1.91 12.67
CA LYS A 232 -35.12 -1.10 12.44
C LYS A 232 -34.95 0.29 13.01
N ILE A 233 -35.38 1.28 12.25
CA ILE A 233 -35.46 2.68 12.69
C ILE A 233 -36.90 3.18 12.54
N LEU A 234 -37.23 4.21 13.30
CA LEU A 234 -38.51 4.90 13.26
C LEU A 234 -38.34 6.20 12.48
N LEU A 235 -39.08 6.34 11.40
CA LEU A 235 -39.14 7.56 10.61
C LEU A 235 -40.47 8.21 10.81
N THR A 236 -40.47 9.45 11.33
CA THR A 236 -41.68 10.19 11.59
C THR A 236 -42.01 11.10 10.40
N SER A 237 -43.28 11.13 9.98
CA SER A 237 -43.75 12.07 8.95
C SER A 237 -43.57 13.52 9.40
N ARG A 238 -43.50 14.45 8.44
CA ARG A 238 -43.26 15.89 8.75
C ARG A 238 -44.41 16.55 9.54
N ASP A 239 -45.62 15.99 9.44
CA ASP A 239 -46.80 16.39 10.21
C ASP A 239 -46.91 15.71 11.58
N GLU A 240 -45.86 14.85 11.91
CA GLU A 240 -45.78 14.07 13.15
C GLU A 240 -46.97 13.11 13.39
N GLN A 241 -47.82 12.87 12.38
CA GLN A 241 -49.02 12.04 12.51
C GLN A 241 -48.74 10.55 12.24
N THR A 242 -47.70 10.24 11.50
CA THR A 242 -47.42 8.86 11.07
C THR A 242 -45.97 8.49 11.38
N VAL A 243 -45.79 7.28 11.92
CA VAL A 243 -44.47 6.70 12.18
C VAL A 243 -44.28 5.45 11.32
N PHE A 244 -43.24 5.42 10.57
CA PHE A 244 -42.85 4.31 9.71
C PHE A 244 -41.72 3.51 10.36
N VAL A 245 -41.87 2.18 10.42
CA VAL A 245 -40.85 1.27 10.89
C VAL A 245 -40.16 0.69 9.65
N VAL A 246 -38.90 1.02 9.43
CA VAL A 246 -38.11 0.57 8.26
C VAL A 246 -36.76 0.03 8.69
N THR A 247 -36.20 -0.86 7.89
CA THR A 247 -34.82 -1.34 8.07
C THR A 247 -33.84 -0.59 7.17
N TYR A 248 -32.58 -0.51 7.58
CA TYR A 248 -31.52 0.03 6.69
C TYR A 248 -31.37 -0.75 5.39
N LYS A 249 -31.71 -2.05 5.40
CA LYS A 249 -31.71 -2.91 4.22
C LYS A 249 -32.81 -2.51 3.20
N GLU A 250 -33.98 -2.16 3.67
CA GLU A 250 -35.08 -1.65 2.82
C GLU A 250 -34.70 -0.29 2.24
N LEU A 251 -34.19 0.62 3.07
CA LEU A 251 -33.71 1.94 2.63
C LEU A 251 -32.58 1.82 1.59
N LYS A 252 -31.62 0.91 1.79
CA LYS A 252 -30.56 0.64 0.79
C LYS A 252 -31.13 0.21 -0.55
N LYS A 253 -32.13 -0.65 -0.57
CA LYS A 253 -32.81 -1.07 -1.81
C LYS A 253 -33.51 0.12 -2.48
N GLN A 254 -34.17 0.96 -1.72
CA GLN A 254 -34.87 2.16 -2.25
C GLN A 254 -33.85 3.17 -2.83
N VAL A 255 -32.71 3.42 -2.14
CA VAL A 255 -31.61 4.26 -2.66
C VAL A 255 -31.08 3.69 -3.98
N ALA A 256 -30.85 2.39 -4.07
CA ALA A 256 -30.34 1.75 -5.29
C ALA A 256 -31.36 1.85 -6.44
N ALA A 257 -32.65 1.66 -6.17
CA ALA A 257 -33.72 1.79 -7.16
C ALA A 257 -33.83 3.23 -7.67
N ALA A 258 -33.92 4.21 -6.76
CA ALA A 258 -34.03 5.64 -7.09
C ALA A 258 -32.82 6.14 -7.90
N PHE A 259 -31.61 5.77 -7.50
CA PHE A 259 -30.41 6.13 -8.25
C PHE A 259 -30.35 5.44 -9.60
N GLY A 260 -30.75 4.17 -9.68
CA GLY A 260 -30.83 3.41 -10.93
C GLY A 260 -31.80 4.00 -11.95
N GLU A 261 -32.90 4.57 -11.51
CA GLU A 261 -33.88 5.27 -12.37
C GLU A 261 -33.29 6.56 -12.96
N LEU A 262 -32.58 7.34 -12.15
CA LEU A 262 -31.93 8.57 -12.58
C LEU A 262 -30.81 8.34 -13.61
N THR A 263 -30.18 7.17 -13.58
CA THR A 263 -29.08 6.82 -14.49
C THR A 263 -29.54 6.14 -15.78
N LYS A 264 -30.84 5.81 -15.91
CA LYS A 264 -31.37 5.27 -17.16
C LYS A 264 -31.36 6.35 -18.26
N PRO A 265 -30.89 6.03 -19.47
CA PRO A 265 -30.96 6.99 -20.58
C PRO A 265 -32.43 7.34 -20.85
N VAL A 266 -32.71 8.65 -20.91
CA VAL A 266 -34.02 9.15 -21.32
C VAL A 266 -34.28 8.61 -22.73
N LYS A 267 -35.30 7.76 -22.89
CA LYS A 267 -35.77 7.37 -24.21
C LYS A 267 -36.28 8.66 -24.87
N GLN A 268 -35.49 9.22 -25.81
CA GLN A 268 -36.00 10.25 -26.69
C GLN A 268 -37.16 9.66 -27.46
N ASN A 269 -38.41 9.98 -27.06
CA ASN A 269 -39.55 9.84 -27.93
C ASN A 269 -39.29 10.80 -29.12
N ARG A 270 -38.68 10.29 -30.19
CA ARG A 270 -38.76 10.94 -31.51
C ARG A 270 -40.22 10.79 -31.93
N GLY A 271 -41.05 11.74 -31.50
CA GLY A 271 -42.36 11.97 -32.11
C GLY A 271 -42.10 12.51 -33.52
N PHE A 272 -42.59 11.80 -34.46
CA PHE A 272 -42.79 12.28 -35.85
C PHE A 272 -43.97 13.25 -35.87
#